data_593a64d6bcadfa9cff9e4be04d3efcb2
#
_entry.id   593a64d6bcadfa9cff9e4be04d3efcb2
#
_cell.length_a   1.000
_cell.length_b   1.000
_cell.length_c   1.000
_cell.angle_alpha   90.00
_cell.angle_beta   90.00
_cell.angle_gamma   90.00
#
_symmetry.space_group_name_H-M   'P 1'
#
loop_
_entity.id
_entity.type
_entity.pdbx_description
1 polymer ?
#
loop_
_entity_poly.entity_id
_entity_poly.type
_entity_poly.pdbx_seq_one_letter_code
_entity_poly.pdbx_strand_id
1 'polypeptide(L)'
;MFPDLLQQFADWLTYAVLGLSRNSPLASSVNFFVYDSLKVTLMLAIIVFGVAIVRTYITPQKVKKWVAGRTEGVGNVLAAILGIPTPFCSCSAVPLFIGFVESGVPLGITFSFLIASPLINEIAAAMLLAMFGWEIAALYIISGLIIAILAGIIIGRLHLEGEVEEFVYKCKLHDLAEKEMTWNDRLMFAKNESKDITLRVLPYILLGITIGAIIHGYAPADFLANIAGPDNPFAVPIAVLIGIPLYANAAGMIPIMEVLTAKGMAMGTALAFMMAVIGLSLPEMIILRKVLKIKLLAIFAGILFVAFTLTGYLFNAVLG
;
A
#
# COMPACT_ATOMS: atom_id res chain seq x y z
N MET A 1 -5.23 13.93 -18.72
CA MET A 1 -4.23 14.95 -19.13
C MET A 1 -2.82 14.70 -18.57
N PHE A 2 -2.59 14.60 -17.26
CA PHE A 2 -1.25 14.33 -16.71
C PHE A 2 -0.76 12.88 -16.97
N PRO A 3 -1.57 11.82 -16.78
CA PRO A 3 -1.19 10.45 -17.10
C PRO A 3 -0.86 10.26 -18.58
N ASP A 4 -1.59 10.94 -19.48
CA ASP A 4 -1.40 10.82 -20.91
C ASP A 4 -0.04 11.37 -21.37
N LEU A 5 0.44 12.46 -20.75
CA LEU A 5 1.76 13.02 -21.03
C LEU A 5 2.88 12.08 -20.60
N LEU A 6 2.76 11.43 -19.45
CA LEU A 6 3.73 10.46 -18.97
C LEU A 6 3.76 9.21 -19.86
N GLN A 7 2.59 8.75 -20.31
CA GLN A 7 2.50 7.64 -21.25
C GLN A 7 3.12 7.99 -22.61
N GLN A 8 2.83 9.17 -23.15
CA GLN A 8 3.43 9.66 -24.38
C GLN A 8 4.97 9.74 -24.28
N PHE A 9 5.48 10.19 -23.14
CA PHE A 9 6.91 10.23 -22.89
C PHE A 9 7.51 8.81 -22.83
N ALA A 10 6.88 7.89 -22.13
CA ALA A 10 7.30 6.50 -22.06
C ALA A 10 7.28 5.84 -23.44
N ASP A 11 6.24 6.09 -24.24
CA ASP A 11 6.11 5.59 -25.59
C ASP A 11 7.20 6.17 -26.52
N TRP A 12 7.42 7.47 -26.45
CA TRP A 12 8.49 8.12 -27.20
C TRP A 12 9.87 7.55 -26.86
N LEU A 13 10.17 7.42 -25.56
CA LEU A 13 11.45 6.87 -25.11
C LEU A 13 11.63 5.42 -25.56
N THR A 14 10.59 4.58 -25.39
CA THR A 14 10.66 3.14 -25.67
C THR A 14 10.71 2.86 -27.17
N TYR A 15 9.85 3.51 -27.95
CA TYR A 15 9.66 3.15 -29.36
C TYR A 15 10.45 4.05 -30.32
N ALA A 16 10.60 5.36 -30.02
CA ALA A 16 11.31 6.28 -30.90
C ALA A 16 12.81 6.37 -30.57
N VAL A 17 13.19 6.43 -29.28
CA VAL A 17 14.60 6.59 -28.87
C VAL A 17 15.31 5.24 -28.80
N LEU A 18 14.72 4.25 -28.12
CA LEU A 18 15.32 2.92 -27.98
C LEU A 18 15.05 2.01 -29.19
N GLY A 19 14.14 2.39 -30.09
CA GLY A 19 13.86 1.65 -31.33
C GLY A 19 13.26 0.25 -31.12
N LEU A 20 12.64 0.00 -29.95
CA LEU A 20 12.09 -1.31 -29.63
C LEU A 20 10.78 -1.55 -30.40
N SER A 21 10.59 -2.75 -30.92
CA SER A 21 9.36 -3.11 -31.62
C SER A 21 8.18 -3.24 -30.63
N ARG A 22 7.03 -2.65 -30.99
CA ARG A 22 5.83 -2.61 -30.11
C ARG A 22 5.32 -3.99 -29.68
N ASN A 23 5.64 -5.04 -30.44
CA ASN A 23 5.17 -6.40 -30.16
C ASN A 23 6.20 -7.23 -29.37
N SER A 24 7.31 -6.66 -28.92
CA SER A 24 8.29 -7.41 -28.15
C SER A 24 7.97 -7.35 -26.64
N PRO A 25 8.12 -8.47 -25.90
CA PRO A 25 7.97 -8.50 -24.45
C PRO A 25 8.89 -7.50 -23.74
N LEU A 26 10.10 -7.31 -24.28
CA LEU A 26 11.07 -6.35 -23.77
C LEU A 26 10.55 -4.91 -23.87
N ALA A 27 9.94 -4.54 -25.00
CA ALA A 27 9.39 -3.21 -25.19
C ALA A 27 8.24 -2.93 -24.22
N SER A 28 7.36 -3.91 -23.98
CA SER A 28 6.29 -3.82 -22.99
C SER A 28 6.84 -3.63 -21.57
N SER A 29 7.86 -4.41 -21.20
CA SER A 29 8.52 -4.28 -19.88
C SER A 29 9.18 -2.91 -19.71
N VAL A 30 9.92 -2.43 -20.70
CA VAL A 30 10.62 -1.14 -20.63
C VAL A 30 9.62 0.02 -20.58
N ASN A 31 8.57 -0.02 -21.40
CA ASN A 31 7.53 1.00 -21.41
C ASN A 31 6.83 1.08 -20.05
N PHE A 32 6.42 -0.06 -19.51
CA PHE A 32 5.83 -0.16 -18.18
C PHE A 32 6.77 0.39 -17.10
N PHE A 33 8.04 -0.01 -17.12
CA PHE A 33 9.03 0.45 -16.15
C PHE A 33 9.20 1.97 -16.19
N VAL A 34 9.36 2.56 -17.36
CA VAL A 34 9.53 4.01 -17.52
C VAL A 34 8.28 4.76 -17.06
N TYR A 35 7.12 4.34 -17.55
CA TYR A 35 5.84 4.98 -17.20
C TYR A 35 5.57 4.93 -15.70
N ASP A 36 5.63 3.74 -15.11
CA ASP A 36 5.28 3.54 -13.71
C ASP A 36 6.31 4.17 -12.76
N SER A 37 7.60 4.12 -13.10
CA SER A 37 8.65 4.79 -12.32
C SER A 37 8.44 6.30 -12.23
N LEU A 38 8.13 6.95 -13.36
CA LEU A 38 7.86 8.38 -13.38
C LEU A 38 6.57 8.73 -12.64
N LYS A 39 5.50 7.99 -12.92
CA LYS A 39 4.19 8.19 -12.30
C LYS A 39 4.24 8.02 -10.78
N VAL A 40 4.80 6.91 -10.30
CA VAL A 40 4.88 6.60 -8.86
C VAL A 40 5.79 7.59 -8.13
N THR A 41 6.95 7.94 -8.72
CA THR A 41 7.87 8.92 -8.10
C THR A 41 7.23 10.28 -7.97
N LEU A 42 6.54 10.75 -9.02
CA LEU A 42 5.88 12.06 -9.02
C LEU A 42 4.69 12.08 -8.03
N MET A 43 3.85 11.04 -8.06
CA MET A 43 2.73 10.92 -7.12
C MET A 43 3.23 10.84 -5.69
N LEU A 44 4.28 10.06 -5.41
CA LEU A 44 4.90 9.98 -4.10
C LEU A 44 5.35 11.35 -3.61
N ALA A 45 6.11 12.09 -4.43
CA ALA A 45 6.61 13.41 -4.07
C ALA A 45 5.48 14.40 -3.75
N ILE A 46 4.41 14.41 -4.56
CA ILE A 46 3.25 15.30 -4.36
C ILE A 46 2.49 14.91 -3.09
N ILE A 47 2.21 13.61 -2.90
CA ILE A 47 1.44 13.13 -1.76
C ILE A 47 2.23 13.38 -0.47
N VAL A 48 3.51 13.00 -0.41
CA VAL A 48 4.34 13.22 0.78
C VAL A 48 4.46 14.72 1.10
N PHE A 49 4.57 15.57 0.10
CA PHE A 49 4.56 17.03 0.28
C PHE A 49 3.24 17.50 0.92
N GLY A 50 2.09 17.08 0.39
CA GLY A 50 0.78 17.41 0.95
C GLY A 50 0.59 16.92 2.38
N VAL A 51 0.97 15.66 2.64
CA VAL A 51 0.94 15.06 3.99
C VAL A 51 1.86 15.79 4.96
N ALA A 52 3.06 16.16 4.54
CA ALA A 52 3.99 16.92 5.38
C ALA A 52 3.41 18.28 5.76
N ILE A 53 2.69 18.97 4.87
CA ILE A 53 1.95 20.19 5.21
C ILE A 53 0.88 19.89 6.27
N VAL A 54 0.03 18.88 6.06
CA VAL A 54 -1.03 18.50 7.00
C VAL A 54 -0.45 18.15 8.38
N ARG A 55 0.68 17.44 8.44
CA ARG A 55 1.40 17.13 9.69
C ARG A 55 1.82 18.38 10.47
N THR A 56 2.10 19.49 9.83
CA THR A 56 2.41 20.75 10.55
C THR A 56 1.22 21.32 11.33
N TYR A 57 -0.01 20.91 11.02
CA TYR A 57 -1.24 21.32 11.73
C TYR A 57 -1.72 20.29 12.75
N ILE A 58 -1.45 19.02 12.49
CA ILE A 58 -1.83 17.90 13.36
C ILE A 58 -0.64 17.59 14.26
N THR A 59 -0.60 18.26 15.41
CA THR A 59 0.47 17.98 16.38
C THR A 59 0.24 16.61 17.03
N PRO A 60 1.33 15.88 17.35
CA PRO A 60 1.27 14.59 18.05
C PRO A 60 0.42 14.64 19.31
N GLN A 61 0.44 15.77 20.03
CA GLN A 61 -0.37 15.97 21.25
C GLN A 61 -1.88 16.01 20.96
N LYS A 62 -2.32 16.54 19.82
CA LYS A 62 -3.74 16.53 19.43
C LYS A 62 -4.21 15.12 19.11
N VAL A 63 -3.40 14.35 18.37
CA VAL A 63 -3.70 12.94 18.06
C VAL A 63 -3.75 12.11 19.33
N LYS A 64 -2.77 12.30 20.24
CA LYS A 64 -2.75 11.65 21.54
C LYS A 64 -4.03 11.94 22.34
N LYS A 65 -4.53 13.18 22.34
CA LYS A 65 -5.78 13.54 23.04
C LYS A 65 -7.02 12.87 22.44
N TRP A 66 -7.03 12.61 21.13
CA TRP A 66 -8.16 11.95 20.46
C TRP A 66 -8.19 10.44 20.71
N VAL A 67 -7.03 9.84 20.87
CA VAL A 67 -6.86 8.38 21.02
C VAL A 67 -6.60 8.01 22.50
N ALA A 68 -6.00 8.91 23.30
CA ALA A 68 -5.74 8.68 24.72
C ALA A 68 -7.04 8.52 25.49
N GLY A 69 -7.15 7.39 26.22
CA GLY A 69 -8.33 7.05 27.00
C GLY A 69 -9.40 6.25 26.26
N ARG A 70 -9.20 5.91 24.98
CA ARG A 70 -10.08 4.97 24.29
C ARG A 70 -9.65 3.54 24.61
N THR A 71 -10.64 2.69 24.85
CA THR A 71 -10.40 1.25 25.04
C THR A 71 -9.83 0.64 23.79
N GLU A 72 -8.95 -0.35 23.96
CA GLU A 72 -8.48 -1.23 22.89
C GLU A 72 -9.71 -1.74 22.10
N GLY A 73 -9.66 -1.75 20.79
CA GLY A 73 -10.81 -2.05 19.95
C GLY A 73 -11.49 -0.79 19.40
N VAL A 74 -12.02 0.11 20.24
CA VAL A 74 -12.62 1.37 19.75
C VAL A 74 -11.57 2.25 19.07
N GLY A 75 -10.37 2.33 19.64
CA GLY A 75 -9.24 3.02 19.02
C GLY A 75 -8.84 2.43 17.67
N ASN A 76 -8.83 1.09 17.55
CA ASN A 76 -8.53 0.38 16.31
C ASN A 76 -9.58 0.65 15.22
N VAL A 77 -10.87 0.62 15.59
CA VAL A 77 -11.97 0.94 14.65
C VAL A 77 -11.85 2.38 14.15
N LEU A 78 -11.64 3.34 15.06
CA LEU A 78 -11.49 4.75 14.69
C LEU A 78 -10.28 4.98 13.81
N ALA A 79 -9.15 4.35 14.12
CA ALA A 79 -7.93 4.46 13.33
C ALA A 79 -8.10 3.85 11.93
N ALA A 80 -8.76 2.70 11.82
CA ALA A 80 -9.06 2.07 10.54
C ALA A 80 -10.02 2.94 9.70
N ILE A 81 -11.07 3.48 10.29
CA ILE A 81 -12.01 4.39 9.61
C ILE A 81 -11.29 5.68 9.16
N LEU A 82 -10.40 6.24 9.99
CA LEU A 82 -9.59 7.40 9.62
C LEU A 82 -8.61 7.10 8.49
N GLY A 83 -8.20 5.85 8.33
CA GLY A 83 -7.38 5.39 7.21
C GLY A 83 -8.08 5.46 5.86
N ILE A 84 -9.41 5.23 5.81
CA ILE A 84 -10.19 5.14 4.56
C ILE A 84 -10.14 6.43 3.71
N PRO A 85 -10.49 7.61 4.25
CA PRO A 85 -10.53 8.85 3.45
C PRO A 85 -9.13 9.44 3.18
N THR A 86 -8.07 8.73 3.58
CA THR A 86 -6.72 9.23 3.39
C THR A 86 -6.12 8.55 2.15
N PRO A 87 -5.87 9.28 1.05
CA PRO A 87 -5.34 8.71 -0.20
C PRO A 87 -3.85 8.37 -0.06
N PHE A 88 -3.52 7.63 0.99
CA PHE A 88 -2.13 7.31 1.30
C PHE A 88 -1.77 5.94 0.73
N CYS A 89 -0.76 5.91 -0.15
CA CYS A 89 -0.03 4.69 -0.40
C CYS A 89 0.76 4.30 0.87
N SER A 90 1.18 3.06 0.97
CA SER A 90 2.03 2.57 2.06
C SER A 90 3.25 3.46 2.33
N CYS A 91 3.84 4.04 1.28
CA CYS A 91 4.99 4.93 1.40
C CYS A 91 4.70 6.22 2.19
N SER A 92 3.49 6.75 2.12
CA SER A 92 3.06 7.94 2.87
C SER A 92 2.43 7.60 4.22
N ALA A 93 1.92 6.39 4.40
CA ALA A 93 1.41 5.90 5.66
C ALA A 93 2.54 5.70 6.71
N VAL A 94 3.76 5.34 6.28
CA VAL A 94 4.91 5.12 7.19
C VAL A 94 5.32 6.39 7.97
N PRO A 95 5.46 7.58 7.38
CA PRO A 95 5.71 8.81 8.15
C PRO A 95 4.63 9.12 9.19
N LEU A 96 3.36 8.84 8.87
CA LEU A 96 2.27 8.99 9.85
C LEU A 96 2.35 7.93 10.95
N PHE A 97 2.70 6.69 10.59
CA PHE A 97 2.96 5.62 11.53
C PHE A 97 4.03 6.04 12.55
N ILE A 98 5.17 6.57 12.08
CA ILE A 98 6.23 7.10 12.94
C ILE A 98 5.67 8.18 13.88
N GLY A 99 4.94 9.15 13.33
CA GLY A 99 4.34 10.23 14.12
C GLY A 99 3.34 9.75 15.18
N PHE A 100 2.57 8.70 14.90
CA PHE A 100 1.65 8.11 15.88
C PHE A 100 2.40 7.38 16.98
N VAL A 101 3.39 6.56 16.64
CA VAL A 101 4.22 5.84 17.63
C VAL A 101 4.98 6.82 18.52
N GLU A 102 5.60 7.85 17.95
CA GLU A 102 6.29 8.91 18.68
C GLU A 102 5.35 9.68 19.63
N SER A 103 4.11 9.93 19.19
CA SER A 103 3.09 10.56 20.03
C SER A 103 2.63 9.69 21.20
N GLY A 104 3.06 8.42 21.25
CA GLY A 104 2.60 7.46 22.24
C GLY A 104 1.21 6.89 21.96
N VAL A 105 0.76 6.88 20.71
CA VAL A 105 -0.43 6.12 20.29
C VAL A 105 -0.08 4.63 20.37
N PRO A 106 -0.96 3.79 20.97
CA PRO A 106 -0.72 2.35 21.07
C PRO A 106 -0.42 1.70 19.73
N LEU A 107 0.56 0.80 19.72
CA LEU A 107 1.08 0.18 18.49
C LEU A 107 -0.02 -0.49 17.67
N GLY A 108 -0.94 -1.22 18.32
CA GLY A 108 -2.05 -1.89 17.64
C GLY A 108 -2.99 -0.92 16.90
N ILE A 109 -3.28 0.24 17.49
CA ILE A 109 -4.10 1.28 16.87
C ILE A 109 -3.39 1.85 15.64
N THR A 110 -2.09 2.08 15.77
CA THR A 110 -1.25 2.58 14.68
C THR A 110 -1.19 1.60 13.51
N PHE A 111 -1.13 0.28 13.79
CA PHE A 111 -1.19 -0.77 12.77
C PHE A 111 -2.56 -0.86 12.10
N SER A 112 -3.67 -0.67 12.82
CA SER A 112 -4.99 -0.61 12.19
C SER A 112 -5.07 0.50 11.14
N PHE A 113 -4.51 1.68 11.42
CA PHE A 113 -4.41 2.77 10.45
C PHE A 113 -3.50 2.40 9.27
N LEU A 114 -2.31 1.84 9.56
CA LEU A 114 -1.31 1.47 8.55
C LEU A 114 -1.84 0.45 7.54
N ILE A 115 -2.66 -0.50 8.00
CA ILE A 115 -3.26 -1.53 7.15
C ILE A 115 -4.46 -0.98 6.36
N ALA A 116 -5.35 -0.24 7.02
CA ALA A 116 -6.57 0.27 6.39
C ALA A 116 -6.27 1.25 5.26
N SER A 117 -5.31 2.17 5.46
CA SER A 117 -5.03 3.27 4.55
C SER A 117 -4.64 2.85 3.13
N PRO A 118 -3.67 1.96 2.88
CA PRO A 118 -3.36 1.50 1.53
C PRO A 118 -4.38 0.49 0.99
N LEU A 119 -4.98 -0.33 1.87
CA LEU A 119 -5.86 -1.41 1.46
C LEU A 119 -7.23 -0.89 1.00
N ILE A 120 -7.79 0.10 1.72
CA ILE A 120 -9.14 0.63 1.47
C ILE A 120 -9.03 2.10 1.06
N ASN A 121 -8.52 2.35 -0.15
CA ASN A 121 -8.50 3.71 -0.68
C ASN A 121 -9.72 3.98 -1.59
N GLU A 122 -10.08 5.25 -1.72
CA GLU A 122 -11.22 5.70 -2.50
C GLU A 122 -11.12 5.33 -3.99
N ILE A 123 -9.91 5.27 -4.54
CA ILE A 123 -9.69 4.89 -5.95
C ILE A 123 -10.00 3.41 -6.15
N ALA A 124 -9.51 2.54 -5.23
CA ALA A 124 -9.83 1.12 -5.27
C ALA A 124 -11.34 0.89 -5.15
N ALA A 125 -11.97 1.56 -4.18
CA ALA A 125 -13.42 1.45 -3.96
C ALA A 125 -14.22 1.90 -5.17
N ALA A 126 -13.88 3.06 -5.76
CA ALA A 126 -14.57 3.60 -6.93
C ALA A 126 -14.39 2.72 -8.17
N MET A 127 -13.19 2.20 -8.42
CA MET A 127 -12.91 1.34 -9.56
C MET A 127 -13.55 -0.05 -9.41
N LEU A 128 -13.49 -0.66 -8.22
CA LEU A 128 -14.19 -1.92 -7.95
C LEU A 128 -15.70 -1.76 -8.14
N LEU A 129 -16.28 -0.66 -7.65
CA LEU A 129 -17.68 -0.35 -7.84
C LEU A 129 -18.05 -0.20 -9.32
N ALA A 130 -17.20 0.47 -10.11
CA ALA A 130 -17.46 0.73 -11.53
C ALA A 130 -17.30 -0.52 -12.40
N MET A 131 -16.35 -1.41 -12.10
CA MET A 131 -16.01 -2.55 -12.96
C MET A 131 -16.65 -3.85 -12.50
N PHE A 132 -16.79 -4.07 -11.19
CA PHE A 132 -17.29 -5.33 -10.62
C PHE A 132 -18.60 -5.19 -9.84
N GLY A 133 -19.11 -3.97 -9.72
CA GLY A 133 -20.37 -3.71 -9.04
C GLY A 133 -20.26 -3.52 -7.53
N TRP A 134 -21.39 -3.16 -6.91
CA TRP A 134 -21.44 -2.75 -5.51
C TRP A 134 -21.18 -3.91 -4.52
N GLU A 135 -21.55 -5.14 -4.89
CA GLU A 135 -21.40 -6.32 -4.02
C GLU A 135 -19.92 -6.62 -3.76
N ILE A 136 -19.12 -6.68 -4.82
CA ILE A 136 -17.68 -6.93 -4.73
C ILE A 136 -16.95 -5.77 -4.05
N ALA A 137 -17.31 -4.53 -4.39
CA ALA A 137 -16.74 -3.35 -3.74
C ALA A 137 -17.04 -3.30 -2.24
N ALA A 138 -18.29 -3.60 -1.83
CA ALA A 138 -18.69 -3.64 -0.43
C ALA A 138 -17.96 -4.77 0.33
N LEU A 139 -17.91 -5.98 -0.23
CA LEU A 139 -17.19 -7.11 0.36
C LEU A 139 -15.70 -6.78 0.57
N TYR A 140 -15.06 -6.16 -0.42
CA TYR A 140 -13.66 -5.75 -0.34
C TYR A 140 -13.43 -4.73 0.79
N ILE A 141 -14.25 -3.67 0.86
CA ILE A 141 -14.12 -2.61 1.87
C ILE A 141 -14.37 -3.17 3.28
N ILE A 142 -15.44 -3.95 3.45
CA ILE A 142 -15.80 -4.51 4.75
C ILE A 142 -14.73 -5.50 5.23
N SER A 143 -14.27 -6.39 4.36
CA SER A 143 -13.23 -7.35 4.73
C SER A 143 -11.90 -6.66 5.03
N GLY A 144 -11.50 -5.67 4.23
CA GLY A 144 -10.30 -4.88 4.47
C GLY A 144 -10.35 -4.15 5.82
N LEU A 145 -11.52 -3.59 6.18
CA LEU A 145 -11.74 -2.95 7.47
C LEU A 145 -11.63 -3.95 8.63
N ILE A 146 -12.25 -5.11 8.49
CA ILE A 146 -12.19 -6.19 9.51
C ILE A 146 -10.74 -6.65 9.67
N ILE A 147 -10.01 -6.88 8.58
CA ILE A 147 -8.60 -7.27 8.61
C ILE A 147 -7.76 -6.23 9.34
N ALA A 148 -7.93 -4.94 9.00
CA ALA A 148 -7.17 -3.86 9.61
C ALA A 148 -7.41 -3.75 11.12
N ILE A 149 -8.67 -3.90 11.55
CA ILE A 149 -9.04 -3.85 12.98
C ILE A 149 -8.48 -5.08 13.71
N LEU A 150 -8.73 -6.27 13.19
CA LEU A 150 -8.32 -7.52 13.85
C LEU A 150 -6.79 -7.65 13.91
N ALA A 151 -6.09 -7.37 12.80
CA ALA A 151 -4.63 -7.41 12.76
C ALA A 151 -4.03 -6.39 13.75
N GLY A 152 -4.58 -5.18 13.82
CA GLY A 152 -4.15 -4.18 14.78
C GLY A 152 -4.37 -4.62 16.23
N ILE A 153 -5.53 -5.21 16.57
CA ILE A 153 -5.80 -5.75 17.90
C ILE A 153 -4.82 -6.89 18.24
N ILE A 154 -4.59 -7.80 17.30
CA ILE A 154 -3.65 -8.92 17.53
C ILE A 154 -2.24 -8.39 17.81
N ILE A 155 -1.74 -7.46 16.98
CA ILE A 155 -0.41 -6.87 17.16
C ILE A 155 -0.32 -6.08 18.47
N GLY A 156 -1.38 -5.33 18.83
CA GLY A 156 -1.43 -4.60 20.10
C GLY A 156 -1.33 -5.50 21.31
N ARG A 157 -2.00 -6.66 21.30
CA ARG A 157 -1.97 -7.63 22.40
C ARG A 157 -0.67 -8.42 22.50
N LEU A 158 0.14 -8.45 21.47
CA LEU A 158 1.44 -9.13 21.49
C LEU A 158 2.53 -8.30 22.21
N HIS A 159 2.23 -7.05 22.62
CA HIS A 159 3.15 -6.16 23.34
C HIS A 159 4.54 -6.10 22.69
N LEU A 160 4.57 -5.81 21.39
CA LEU A 160 5.79 -5.79 20.57
C LEU A 160 6.39 -4.38 20.41
N GLU A 161 6.14 -3.46 21.33
CA GLU A 161 6.68 -2.10 21.32
C GLU A 161 8.20 -2.06 21.25
N GLY A 162 8.88 -3.03 21.91
CA GLY A 162 10.33 -3.18 21.86
C GLY A 162 10.88 -3.62 20.50
N GLU A 163 10.03 -4.03 19.57
CA GLU A 163 10.42 -4.44 18.20
C GLU A 163 10.27 -3.29 17.17
N VAL A 164 9.96 -2.09 17.62
CA VAL A 164 10.07 -0.85 16.84
C VAL A 164 11.51 -0.31 17.00
N GLU A 165 12.08 0.26 15.94
CA GLU A 165 13.44 0.80 15.97
C GLU A 165 13.51 2.02 16.91
N GLU A 166 14.58 2.12 17.72
CA GLU A 166 14.72 3.15 18.75
C GLU A 166 14.66 4.59 18.24
N PHE A 167 15.10 4.84 17.01
CA PHE A 167 15.10 6.19 16.46
C PHE A 167 13.68 6.74 16.28
N VAL A 168 12.68 5.86 16.12
CA VAL A 168 11.27 6.23 15.98
C VAL A 168 10.78 6.95 17.24
N TYR A 169 11.25 6.51 18.42
CA TYR A 169 10.92 7.14 19.71
C TYR A 169 11.78 8.37 20.03
N LYS A 170 12.93 8.54 19.32
CA LYS A 170 13.88 9.63 19.52
C LYS A 170 13.75 10.75 18.50
N CYS A 171 12.91 10.59 17.47
CA CYS A 171 12.65 11.65 16.49
C CYS A 171 12.03 12.85 17.20
N LYS A 172 12.78 13.95 17.27
CA LYS A 172 12.37 15.20 17.95
C LYS A 172 11.33 15.98 17.15
N LEU A 173 10.16 15.39 16.91
CA LEU A 173 8.97 16.18 16.52
C LEU A 173 8.50 17.10 17.68
N HIS A 174 9.01 16.87 18.88
CA HIS A 174 8.71 17.65 20.06
C HIS A 174 9.16 19.13 19.93
N ASP A 175 10.28 19.38 19.25
CA ASP A 175 10.83 20.73 19.05
C ASP A 175 10.04 21.56 18.00
N LEU A 176 9.22 20.91 17.17
CA LEU A 176 8.39 21.61 16.17
C LEU A 176 7.03 22.07 16.75
N ALA A 177 6.63 21.54 17.90
CA ALA A 177 5.33 21.85 18.51
C ALA A 177 5.30 23.18 19.30
N GLU A 178 6.45 23.75 19.64
CA GLU A 178 6.54 25.00 20.43
C GLU A 178 6.76 26.27 19.60
N LYS A 179 7.13 26.14 18.30
CA LYS A 179 7.25 27.31 17.44
C LYS A 179 6.01 27.47 16.57
N GLU A 180 5.40 28.63 16.64
CA GLU A 180 4.41 29.04 15.63
C GLU A 180 5.12 29.10 14.28
N MET A 181 4.98 28.02 13.48
CA MET A 181 5.55 27.94 12.15
C MET A 181 4.85 28.92 11.22
N THR A 182 5.59 29.77 10.58
CA THR A 182 5.07 30.60 9.49
C THR A 182 4.71 29.73 8.28
N TRP A 183 3.87 30.24 7.38
CA TRP A 183 3.50 29.50 6.18
C TRP A 183 4.72 29.09 5.34
N ASN A 184 5.72 29.94 5.30
CA ASN A 184 6.97 29.69 4.58
C ASN A 184 7.80 28.57 5.21
N ASP A 185 7.83 28.49 6.54
CA ASP A 185 8.51 27.41 7.27
C ASP A 185 7.82 26.06 7.02
N ARG A 186 6.49 26.04 6.95
CA ARG A 186 5.70 24.84 6.64
C ARG A 186 5.98 24.32 5.23
N LEU A 187 6.04 25.20 4.24
CA LEU A 187 6.38 24.86 2.86
C LEU A 187 7.82 24.35 2.74
N MET A 188 8.77 25.00 3.42
CA MET A 188 10.16 24.57 3.44
C MET A 188 10.32 23.21 4.10
N PHE A 189 9.66 22.99 5.23
CA PHE A 189 9.61 21.69 5.91
C PHE A 189 9.04 20.60 4.99
N ALA A 190 7.87 20.84 4.38
CA ALA A 190 7.21 19.89 3.50
C ALA A 190 8.07 19.56 2.26
N LYS A 191 8.76 20.55 1.69
CA LYS A 191 9.67 20.34 0.56
C LYS A 191 10.86 19.46 0.93
N ASN A 192 11.49 19.74 2.07
CA ASN A 192 12.64 18.96 2.52
C ASN A 192 12.24 17.54 2.89
N GLU A 193 11.14 17.36 3.63
CA GLU A 193 10.59 16.05 4.02
C GLU A 193 10.22 15.23 2.78
N SER A 194 9.51 15.83 1.81
CA SER A 194 9.14 15.17 0.56
C SER A 194 10.36 14.72 -0.22
N LYS A 195 11.37 15.59 -0.34
CA LYS A 195 12.63 15.26 -1.03
C LYS A 195 13.36 14.10 -0.34
N ASP A 196 13.51 14.18 0.98
CA ASP A 196 14.26 13.19 1.75
C ASP A 196 13.59 11.81 1.72
N ILE A 197 12.27 11.77 1.91
CA ILE A 197 11.51 10.51 1.84
C ILE A 197 11.55 9.94 0.43
N THR A 198 11.27 10.76 -0.58
CA THR A 198 11.26 10.31 -1.98
C THR A 198 12.62 9.73 -2.37
N LEU A 199 13.73 10.41 -2.08
CA LEU A 199 15.06 9.91 -2.43
C LEU A 199 15.46 8.65 -1.66
N ARG A 200 15.01 8.49 -0.41
CA ARG A 200 15.28 7.27 0.37
C ARG A 200 14.52 6.06 -0.13
N VAL A 201 13.29 6.28 -0.61
CA VAL A 201 12.37 5.20 -0.99
C VAL A 201 12.52 4.84 -2.47
N LEU A 202 12.95 5.79 -3.30
CA LEU A 202 13.08 5.65 -4.75
C LEU A 202 13.82 4.37 -5.21
N PRO A 203 15.02 4.01 -4.68
CA PRO A 203 15.73 2.82 -5.15
C PRO A 203 14.94 1.53 -4.90
N TYR A 204 14.16 1.47 -3.83
CA TYR A 204 13.33 0.31 -3.49
C TYR A 204 12.08 0.22 -4.36
N ILE A 205 11.48 1.37 -4.65
CA ILE A 205 10.36 1.48 -5.61
C ILE A 205 10.82 1.03 -6.99
N LEU A 206 11.96 1.53 -7.48
CA LEU A 206 12.50 1.15 -8.78
C LEU A 206 12.80 -0.35 -8.86
N LEU A 207 13.31 -0.95 -7.77
CA LEU A 207 13.51 -2.39 -7.70
C LEU A 207 12.20 -3.16 -7.81
N GLY A 208 11.17 -2.75 -7.07
CA GLY A 208 9.84 -3.37 -7.14
C GLY A 208 9.19 -3.22 -8.52
N ILE A 209 9.26 -2.02 -9.12
CA ILE A 209 8.75 -1.78 -10.47
C ILE A 209 9.53 -2.59 -11.52
N THR A 210 10.84 -2.80 -11.32
CA THR A 210 11.64 -3.65 -12.22
C THR A 210 11.12 -5.09 -12.22
N ILE A 211 10.87 -5.65 -11.04
CA ILE A 211 10.29 -7.01 -10.92
C ILE A 211 8.90 -7.04 -11.57
N GLY A 212 8.05 -6.05 -11.28
CA GLY A 212 6.73 -5.91 -11.90
C GLY A 212 6.80 -5.80 -13.43
N ALA A 213 7.74 -5.03 -13.97
CA ALA A 213 7.95 -4.85 -15.40
C ALA A 213 8.39 -6.14 -16.10
N ILE A 214 9.27 -6.93 -15.46
CA ILE A 214 9.67 -8.24 -15.98
C ILE A 214 8.45 -9.18 -16.04
N ILE A 215 7.67 -9.23 -14.98
CA ILE A 215 6.46 -10.07 -14.95
C ILE A 215 5.45 -9.59 -15.99
N HIS A 216 5.22 -8.29 -16.11
CA HIS A 216 4.29 -7.70 -17.07
C HIS A 216 4.67 -8.04 -18.53
N GLY A 217 5.95 -8.06 -18.86
CA GLY A 217 6.39 -8.35 -20.22
C GLY A 217 6.55 -9.84 -20.54
N TYR A 218 6.90 -10.66 -19.56
CA TYR A 218 7.31 -12.05 -19.78
C TYR A 218 6.39 -13.10 -19.16
N ALA A 219 5.57 -12.76 -18.15
CA ALA A 219 4.64 -13.74 -17.58
C ALA A 219 3.42 -13.89 -18.49
N PRO A 220 3.15 -15.10 -19.03
CA PRO A 220 1.91 -15.37 -19.73
C PRO A 220 0.76 -15.22 -18.74
N ALA A 221 -0.27 -14.45 -19.09
CA ALA A 221 -1.45 -14.33 -18.23
C ALA A 221 -2.11 -15.71 -17.98
N ASP A 222 -1.93 -16.65 -18.91
CA ASP A 222 -2.39 -18.04 -18.77
C ASP A 222 -1.65 -18.83 -17.69
N PHE A 223 -0.39 -18.48 -17.38
CA PHE A 223 0.39 -19.12 -16.32
C PHE A 223 -0.23 -18.86 -14.94
N LEU A 224 -0.61 -17.62 -14.67
CA LEU A 224 -1.29 -17.24 -13.42
C LEU A 224 -2.68 -17.87 -13.32
N ALA A 225 -3.46 -17.87 -14.43
CA ALA A 225 -4.78 -18.46 -14.46
C ALA A 225 -4.75 -20.00 -14.28
N ASN A 226 -3.77 -20.69 -14.85
CA ASN A 226 -3.62 -22.14 -14.70
C ASN A 226 -3.20 -22.55 -13.27
N ILE A 227 -2.37 -21.77 -12.59
CA ILE A 227 -1.92 -22.07 -11.22
C ILE A 227 -2.98 -21.66 -10.20
N ALA A 228 -3.68 -20.55 -10.45
CA ALA A 228 -4.67 -19.97 -9.56
C ALA A 228 -6.12 -20.25 -10.01
N GLY A 229 -6.34 -21.29 -10.83
CA GLY A 229 -7.66 -21.73 -11.29
C GLY A 229 -8.54 -22.26 -10.16
N PRO A 230 -9.87 -22.31 -10.39
CA PRO A 230 -10.87 -22.65 -9.36
C PRO A 230 -10.73 -24.08 -8.80
N ASP A 231 -10.17 -25.00 -9.57
CA ASP A 231 -10.01 -26.42 -9.19
C ASP A 231 -8.82 -26.67 -8.27
N ASN A 232 -7.95 -25.68 -8.07
CA ASN A 232 -6.78 -25.81 -7.22
C ASN A 232 -7.08 -25.30 -5.79
N PRO A 233 -7.12 -26.16 -4.77
CA PRO A 233 -7.36 -25.73 -3.40
C PRO A 233 -6.26 -24.79 -2.86
N PHE A 234 -5.06 -24.81 -3.45
CA PHE A 234 -3.96 -23.92 -3.09
C PHE A 234 -3.90 -22.65 -3.93
N ALA A 235 -4.88 -22.41 -4.82
CA ALA A 235 -4.92 -21.23 -5.69
C ALA A 235 -4.80 -19.93 -4.90
N VAL A 236 -5.54 -19.77 -3.81
CA VAL A 236 -5.56 -18.55 -2.99
C VAL A 236 -4.21 -18.29 -2.33
N PRO A 237 -3.61 -19.19 -1.52
CA PRO A 237 -2.32 -18.92 -0.89
C PRO A 237 -1.19 -18.75 -1.91
N ILE A 238 -1.22 -19.45 -3.04
CA ILE A 238 -0.25 -19.26 -4.12
C ILE A 238 -0.39 -17.88 -4.74
N ALA A 239 -1.61 -17.42 -5.02
CA ALA A 239 -1.85 -16.09 -5.54
C ALA A 239 -1.37 -15.00 -4.57
N VAL A 240 -1.64 -15.15 -3.27
CA VAL A 240 -1.13 -14.24 -2.23
C VAL A 240 0.40 -14.23 -2.23
N LEU A 241 1.07 -15.39 -2.27
CA LEU A 241 2.53 -15.47 -2.33
C LEU A 241 3.12 -14.82 -3.58
N ILE A 242 2.50 -15.02 -4.74
CA ILE A 242 2.91 -14.40 -6.01
C ILE A 242 2.69 -12.88 -5.94
N GLY A 243 1.70 -12.40 -5.20
CA GLY A 243 1.44 -10.98 -5.01
C GLY A 243 2.52 -10.26 -4.21
N ILE A 244 3.19 -10.93 -3.26
CA ILE A 244 4.19 -10.31 -2.37
C ILE A 244 5.36 -9.63 -3.12
N PRO A 245 6.03 -10.27 -4.10
CA PRO A 245 7.11 -9.62 -4.84
C PRO A 245 6.66 -8.52 -5.78
N LEU A 246 5.36 -8.44 -6.07
CA LEU A 246 4.81 -7.45 -6.99
C LEU A 246 4.60 -6.12 -6.28
N TYR A 247 4.71 -5.05 -7.06
CA TYR A 247 4.33 -3.71 -6.63
C TYR A 247 3.38 -3.10 -7.65
N ALA A 248 2.18 -2.82 -7.25
CA ALA A 248 1.23 -2.03 -8.03
C ALA A 248 0.28 -1.28 -7.10
N ASN A 249 -0.22 -0.14 -7.58
CA ASN A 249 -1.31 0.53 -6.89
C ASN A 249 -2.66 -0.14 -7.25
N ALA A 250 -3.69 0.12 -6.47
CA ALA A 250 -5.02 -0.44 -6.69
C ALA A 250 -5.56 -0.14 -8.11
N ALA A 251 -5.34 1.07 -8.62
CA ALA A 251 -5.76 1.47 -9.96
C ALA A 251 -5.10 0.65 -11.09
N GLY A 252 -3.84 0.23 -10.88
CA GLY A 252 -3.13 -0.64 -11.82
C GLY A 252 -3.54 -2.11 -11.69
N MET A 253 -3.92 -2.54 -10.48
CA MET A 253 -4.29 -3.94 -10.23
C MET A 253 -5.67 -4.32 -10.71
N ILE A 254 -6.66 -3.40 -10.66
CA ILE A 254 -8.04 -3.72 -11.01
C ILE A 254 -8.22 -4.16 -12.47
N PRO A 255 -7.61 -3.49 -13.48
CA PRO A 255 -7.64 -4.00 -14.85
C PRO A 255 -6.95 -5.36 -15.02
N ILE A 256 -5.89 -5.62 -14.26
CA ILE A 256 -5.22 -6.93 -14.26
C ILE A 256 -6.15 -8.01 -13.71
N MET A 257 -6.87 -7.70 -12.63
CA MET A 257 -7.89 -8.61 -12.07
C MET A 257 -8.98 -8.94 -13.09
N GLU A 258 -9.48 -7.95 -13.84
CA GLU A 258 -10.48 -8.18 -14.90
C GLU A 258 -9.98 -9.18 -15.94
N VAL A 259 -8.73 -9.03 -16.40
CA VAL A 259 -8.12 -9.97 -17.34
C VAL A 259 -7.93 -11.35 -16.73
N LEU A 260 -7.48 -11.44 -15.47
CA LEU A 260 -7.26 -12.72 -14.80
C LEU A 260 -8.56 -13.48 -14.55
N THR A 261 -9.62 -12.78 -14.13
CA THR A 261 -10.96 -13.38 -13.92
C THR A 261 -11.60 -13.79 -15.24
N ALA A 262 -11.44 -12.99 -16.31
CA ALA A 262 -11.87 -13.37 -17.66
C ALA A 262 -11.15 -14.63 -18.20
N LYS A 263 -9.93 -14.91 -17.69
CA LYS A 263 -9.17 -16.13 -18.02
C LYS A 263 -9.42 -17.30 -17.07
N GLY A 264 -10.42 -17.20 -16.18
CA GLY A 264 -10.85 -18.30 -15.34
C GLY A 264 -10.29 -18.32 -13.91
N MET A 265 -9.58 -17.26 -13.47
CA MET A 265 -9.23 -17.14 -12.05
C MET A 265 -10.49 -16.85 -11.24
N ALA A 266 -10.70 -17.57 -10.13
CA ALA A 266 -11.82 -17.31 -9.23
C ALA A 266 -11.73 -15.90 -8.63
N MET A 267 -12.88 -15.20 -8.52
CA MET A 267 -12.95 -13.80 -8.10
C MET A 267 -12.31 -13.57 -6.72
N GLY A 268 -12.55 -14.45 -5.75
CA GLY A 268 -11.95 -14.31 -4.43
C GLY A 268 -10.43 -14.50 -4.44
N THR A 269 -9.91 -15.37 -5.32
CA THR A 269 -8.46 -15.53 -5.53
C THR A 269 -7.85 -14.26 -6.10
N ALA A 270 -8.51 -13.62 -7.07
CA ALA A 270 -8.07 -12.37 -7.67
C ALA A 270 -8.08 -11.20 -6.66
N LEU A 271 -9.12 -11.12 -5.82
CA LEU A 271 -9.21 -10.13 -4.74
C LEU A 271 -8.12 -10.34 -3.67
N ALA A 272 -7.86 -11.60 -3.26
CA ALA A 272 -6.78 -11.90 -2.32
C ALA A 272 -5.40 -11.56 -2.89
N PHE A 273 -5.17 -11.82 -4.18
CA PHE A 273 -3.98 -11.42 -4.90
C PHE A 273 -3.81 -9.89 -4.90
N MET A 274 -4.87 -9.14 -5.22
CA MET A 274 -4.85 -7.68 -5.15
C MET A 274 -4.53 -7.16 -3.75
N MET A 275 -5.17 -7.75 -2.70
CA MET A 275 -4.86 -7.38 -1.31
C MET A 275 -3.39 -7.61 -0.97
N ALA A 276 -2.80 -8.72 -1.43
CA ALA A 276 -1.39 -9.03 -1.20
C ALA A 276 -0.44 -8.05 -1.90
N VAL A 277 -0.71 -7.72 -3.17
CA VAL A 277 0.08 -6.75 -3.94
C VAL A 277 0.04 -5.36 -3.30
N ILE A 278 -1.09 -4.97 -2.70
CA ILE A 278 -1.25 -3.65 -2.08
C ILE A 278 -0.72 -3.63 -0.65
N GLY A 279 -0.99 -4.66 0.15
CA GLY A 279 -0.74 -4.63 1.60
C GLY A 279 0.47 -5.45 2.08
N LEU A 280 1.06 -6.28 1.20
CA LEU A 280 2.22 -7.13 1.51
C LEU A 280 3.36 -6.97 0.52
N SER A 281 3.34 -5.94 -0.32
CA SER A 281 4.35 -5.78 -1.36
C SER A 281 5.77 -5.70 -0.80
N LEU A 282 6.73 -6.27 -1.54
CA LEU A 282 8.13 -6.29 -1.14
C LEU A 282 8.71 -4.88 -0.89
N PRO A 283 8.41 -3.86 -1.71
CA PRO A 283 8.84 -2.49 -1.42
C PRO A 283 8.26 -1.95 -0.10
N GLU A 284 7.02 -2.26 0.22
CA GLU A 284 6.40 -1.87 1.49
C GLU A 284 7.12 -2.52 2.68
N MET A 285 7.42 -3.82 2.58
CA MET A 285 8.17 -4.54 3.61
C MET A 285 9.57 -3.95 3.82
N ILE A 286 10.24 -3.54 2.75
CA ILE A 286 11.57 -2.90 2.83
C ILE A 286 11.50 -1.53 3.51
N ILE A 287 10.46 -0.73 3.22
CA ILE A 287 10.26 0.57 3.88
C ILE A 287 9.96 0.37 5.36
N LEU A 288 9.05 -0.55 5.69
CA LEU A 288 8.68 -0.86 7.06
C LEU A 288 9.86 -1.45 7.86
N ARG A 289 10.78 -2.18 7.19
CA ARG A 289 12.00 -2.70 7.83
C ARG A 289 12.91 -1.61 8.42
N LYS A 290 12.82 -0.39 7.91
CA LYS A 290 13.56 0.75 8.46
C LYS A 290 13.00 1.25 9.79
N VAL A 291 11.74 0.94 10.07
CA VAL A 291 10.99 1.40 11.25
C VAL A 291 10.72 0.25 12.22
N LEU A 292 10.58 -0.97 11.69
CA LEU A 292 10.25 -2.17 12.43
C LEU A 292 11.42 -3.17 12.38
N LYS A 293 11.68 -3.84 13.49
CA LYS A 293 12.61 -4.97 13.52
C LYS A 293 12.02 -6.17 12.78
N ILE A 294 12.87 -7.07 12.30
CA ILE A 294 12.49 -8.24 11.48
C ILE A 294 11.38 -9.07 12.14
N LYS A 295 11.43 -9.25 13.46
CA LYS A 295 10.45 -10.05 14.19
C LYS A 295 9.04 -9.49 14.08
N LEU A 296 8.85 -8.19 14.30
CA LEU A 296 7.54 -7.53 14.18
C LEU A 296 7.08 -7.52 12.72
N LEU A 297 7.99 -7.28 11.79
CA LEU A 297 7.70 -7.30 10.35
C LEU A 297 7.23 -8.69 9.88
N ALA A 298 7.89 -9.76 10.35
CA ALA A 298 7.50 -11.14 10.02
C ALA A 298 6.13 -11.51 10.61
N ILE A 299 5.84 -11.08 11.84
CA ILE A 299 4.53 -11.27 12.47
C ILE A 299 3.45 -10.52 11.69
N PHE A 300 3.70 -9.27 11.35
CA PHE A 300 2.80 -8.45 10.52
C PHE A 300 2.50 -9.12 9.18
N ALA A 301 3.55 -9.53 8.45
CA ALA A 301 3.42 -10.21 7.17
C ALA A 301 2.66 -11.55 7.30
N GLY A 302 2.93 -12.33 8.35
CA GLY A 302 2.24 -13.58 8.63
C GLY A 302 0.76 -13.40 8.92
N ILE A 303 0.40 -12.40 9.72
CA ILE A 303 -1.01 -12.07 10.04
C ILE A 303 -1.75 -11.69 8.76
N LEU A 304 -1.19 -10.81 7.95
CA LEU A 304 -1.83 -10.37 6.70
C LEU A 304 -1.91 -11.49 5.67
N PHE A 305 -0.86 -12.32 5.55
CA PHE A 305 -0.87 -13.49 4.67
C PHE A 305 -2.04 -14.44 5.01
N VAL A 306 -2.20 -14.78 6.27
CA VAL A 306 -3.31 -15.62 6.74
C VAL A 306 -4.66 -14.94 6.52
N ALA A 307 -4.76 -13.65 6.86
CA ALA A 307 -6.00 -12.89 6.70
C ALA A 307 -6.44 -12.81 5.23
N PHE A 308 -5.52 -12.50 4.32
CA PHE A 308 -5.83 -12.41 2.88
C PHE A 308 -6.18 -13.77 2.30
N THR A 309 -5.49 -14.84 2.73
CA THR A 309 -5.80 -16.20 2.31
C THR A 309 -7.19 -16.62 2.76
N LEU A 310 -7.54 -16.41 4.03
CA LEU A 310 -8.87 -16.71 4.55
C LEU A 310 -9.97 -15.91 3.85
N THR A 311 -9.72 -14.62 3.61
CA THR A 311 -10.65 -13.75 2.89
C THR A 311 -10.85 -14.19 1.44
N GLY A 312 -9.80 -14.62 0.76
CA GLY A 312 -9.88 -15.15 -0.59
C GLY A 312 -10.74 -16.41 -0.68
N TYR A 313 -10.59 -17.34 0.27
CA TYR A 313 -11.47 -18.52 0.34
C TYR A 313 -12.91 -18.14 0.66
N LEU A 314 -13.11 -17.21 1.60
CA LEU A 314 -14.45 -16.72 1.93
C LEU A 314 -15.12 -16.11 0.69
N PHE A 315 -14.40 -15.30 -0.06
CA PHE A 315 -14.93 -14.69 -1.29
C PHE A 315 -15.21 -15.72 -2.37
N ASN A 316 -14.37 -16.73 -2.54
CA ASN A 316 -14.67 -17.83 -3.47
C ASN A 316 -15.92 -18.61 -3.05
N ALA A 317 -16.18 -18.74 -1.76
CA ALA A 317 -17.40 -19.41 -1.27
C ALA A 317 -18.68 -18.56 -1.42
N VAL A 318 -18.55 -17.24 -1.41
CA VAL A 318 -19.70 -16.30 -1.49
C VAL A 318 -20.00 -15.88 -2.93
N LEU A 319 -18.95 -15.74 -3.77
CA LEU A 319 -19.06 -15.21 -5.14
C LEU A 319 -18.98 -16.32 -6.21
N GLY A 320 -18.51 -17.52 -5.86
CA GLY A 320 -18.44 -18.69 -6.74
C GLY A 320 -19.64 -19.55 -6.50
#